data_7c8691fa015f6a6832aa4ad6f5c78f05
#
_entry.id   7c8691fa015f6a6832aa4ad6f5c78f05
#
_cell.length_a   1.000
_cell.length_b   1.000
_cell.length_c   1.000
_cell.angle_alpha   90.00
_cell.angle_beta   90.00
_cell.angle_gamma   90.00
#
_symmetry.space_group_name_H-M   'P 1'
#
loop_
_entity.id
_entity.type
_entity.pdbx_description
1 polymer ?
#
loop_
_entity_poly.entity_id
_entity_poly.type
_entity_poly.pdbx_seq_one_letter_code
_entity_poly.pdbx_strand_id
1 'polypeptide(L)'
;MPGTYIGIWKKLSENNIPILAMRDTPWLVRNGKPFRPADCLAEGGDAVSCGVKRSQVLSARNQTLDFTDRFPLMKVLDMSDAVCREDLCRAVEGNVLIYHDAHHFSATYMRTMAPELGRQLGEATGWW
;
A
#
# COMPACT_ATOMS: atom_id res chain seq x y z
N MET A 1 -2.14 -9.84 -5.65
CA MET A 1 -2.46 -11.14 -6.29
C MET A 1 -2.20 -12.29 -5.34
N PRO A 2 -3.14 -12.59 -4.46
CA PRO A 2 -2.91 -13.64 -3.45
C PRO A 2 -2.56 -14.99 -4.05
N GLY A 3 -3.22 -15.38 -5.16
CA GLY A 3 -2.98 -16.67 -5.80
C GLY A 3 -1.54 -16.93 -6.21
N THR A 4 -0.79 -15.90 -6.56
CA THR A 4 0.62 -16.01 -6.95
C THR A 4 1.53 -16.41 -5.76
N TYR A 5 1.13 -16.04 -4.55
CA TYR A 5 1.93 -16.24 -3.35
C TYR A 5 1.56 -17.52 -2.56
N ILE A 6 0.43 -18.16 -2.86
CA ILE A 6 -0.08 -19.29 -2.08
C ILE A 6 0.96 -20.40 -1.92
N GLY A 7 1.69 -20.72 -2.98
CA GLY A 7 2.73 -21.75 -2.93
C GLY A 7 3.88 -21.39 -1.97
N ILE A 8 4.25 -20.12 -1.91
CA ILE A 8 5.28 -19.63 -0.99
C ILE A 8 4.76 -19.65 0.44
N TRP A 9 3.54 -19.12 0.66
CA TRP A 9 2.89 -19.12 1.98
C TRP A 9 2.75 -20.52 2.56
N LYS A 10 2.40 -21.51 1.70
CA LYS A 10 2.30 -22.90 2.09
C LYS A 10 3.64 -23.43 2.60
N LYS A 11 4.72 -23.24 1.82
CA LYS A 11 6.07 -23.67 2.22
C LYS A 11 6.53 -23.04 3.53
N LEU A 12 6.30 -21.74 3.70
CA LEU A 12 6.65 -21.03 4.92
C LEU A 12 5.85 -21.58 6.12
N SER A 13 4.55 -21.78 5.96
CA SER A 13 3.67 -22.31 7.00
C SER A 13 4.02 -23.73 7.40
N GLU A 14 4.35 -24.60 6.44
CA GLU A 14 4.81 -25.98 6.69
C GLU A 14 6.09 -26.03 7.51
N ASN A 15 6.90 -24.98 7.45
CA ASN A 15 8.13 -24.84 8.23
C ASN A 15 7.96 -23.96 9.48
N ASN A 16 6.73 -23.64 9.88
CA ASN A 16 6.41 -22.79 11.03
C ASN A 16 7.05 -21.39 10.97
N ILE A 17 7.24 -20.85 9.77
CA ILE A 17 7.78 -19.51 9.56
C ILE A 17 6.62 -18.51 9.52
N PRO A 18 6.59 -17.53 10.45
CA PRO A 18 5.59 -16.46 10.43
C PRO A 18 5.65 -15.64 9.15
N ILE A 19 4.48 -15.18 8.69
CA ILE A 19 4.34 -14.38 7.47
C ILE A 19 3.76 -13.02 7.82
N LEU A 20 4.43 -11.95 7.40
CA LEU A 20 3.89 -10.61 7.40
C LEU A 20 3.56 -10.25 5.94
N ALA A 21 2.28 -10.30 5.61
CA ALA A 21 1.80 -10.02 4.27
C ALA A 21 1.36 -8.56 4.17
N MET A 22 2.17 -7.74 3.53
CA MET A 22 1.84 -6.33 3.31
C MET A 22 1.02 -6.17 2.03
N ARG A 23 -0.07 -5.42 2.12
CA ARG A 23 -0.84 -5.03 0.95
C ARG A 23 0.02 -4.18 0.01
N ASP A 24 -0.05 -4.48 -1.28
CA ASP A 24 0.70 -3.75 -2.30
C ASP A 24 0.28 -2.27 -2.38
N THR A 25 1.19 -1.45 -2.88
CA THR A 25 0.96 -0.03 -3.12
C THR A 25 -0.11 0.18 -4.18
N PRO A 26 -0.86 1.31 -4.12
CA PRO A 26 -1.73 1.68 -5.23
C PRO A 26 -0.92 1.87 -6.52
N TRP A 27 -1.42 1.31 -7.60
CA TRP A 27 -0.89 1.56 -8.94
C TRP A 27 -1.74 2.63 -9.59
N LEU A 28 -1.17 3.81 -9.77
CA LEU A 28 -1.89 4.96 -10.26
C LEU A 28 -2.13 4.86 -11.76
N VAL A 29 -3.39 4.92 -12.14
CA VAL A 29 -3.84 4.80 -13.52
C VAL A 29 -4.85 5.90 -13.82
N ARG A 30 -4.71 6.55 -14.95
CA ARG A 30 -5.72 7.43 -15.55
C ARG A 30 -5.95 7.04 -17.01
N ASN A 31 -7.20 6.91 -17.41
CA ASN A 31 -7.58 6.55 -18.78
C ASN A 31 -6.85 5.28 -19.28
N GLY A 32 -6.72 4.28 -18.40
CA GLY A 32 -6.07 3.02 -18.72
C GLY A 32 -4.55 3.05 -18.87
N LYS A 33 -3.90 4.18 -18.53
CA LYS A 33 -2.45 4.34 -18.63
C LYS A 33 -1.83 4.65 -17.27
N PRO A 34 -0.58 4.23 -17.01
CA PRO A 34 0.16 4.63 -15.83
C PRO A 34 0.16 6.16 -15.70
N PHE A 35 -0.15 6.64 -14.50
CA PHE A 35 -0.26 8.06 -14.21
C PHE A 35 0.82 8.48 -13.21
N ARG A 36 1.58 9.54 -13.56
CA ARG A 36 2.64 10.09 -12.74
C ARG A 36 2.22 11.43 -12.13
N PRO A 37 1.91 11.49 -10.83
CA PRO A 37 1.49 12.74 -10.20
C PRO A 37 2.50 13.88 -10.32
N ALA A 38 3.80 13.57 -10.29
CA ALA A 38 4.86 14.57 -10.41
C ALA A 38 4.78 15.36 -11.73
N ASP A 39 4.46 14.69 -12.84
CA ASP A 39 4.31 15.35 -14.15
C ASP A 39 3.10 16.30 -14.13
N CYS A 40 1.98 15.84 -13.57
CA CYS A 40 0.78 16.67 -13.40
C CYS A 40 1.03 17.90 -12.53
N LEU A 41 1.76 17.76 -11.43
CA LEU A 41 2.15 18.87 -10.56
C LEU A 41 3.05 19.87 -11.30
N ALA A 42 3.99 19.39 -12.11
CA ALA A 42 4.87 20.23 -12.92
C ALA A 42 4.10 21.04 -13.98
N GLU A 43 2.96 20.54 -14.43
CA GLU A 43 2.04 21.23 -15.35
C GLU A 43 1.08 22.21 -14.67
N GLY A 44 1.23 22.43 -13.36
CA GLY A 44 0.45 23.39 -12.59
C GLY A 44 -0.75 22.80 -11.83
N GLY A 45 -0.88 21.50 -11.77
CA GLY A 45 -1.88 20.82 -10.93
C GLY A 45 -1.56 20.92 -9.44
N ASP A 46 -2.49 20.46 -8.62
CA ASP A 46 -2.36 20.45 -7.16
C ASP A 46 -2.52 19.05 -6.58
N ALA A 47 -2.47 18.94 -5.26
CA ALA A 47 -2.57 17.67 -4.53
C ALA A 47 -3.85 16.88 -4.88
N VAL A 48 -4.95 17.57 -5.15
CA VAL A 48 -6.25 16.96 -5.45
C VAL A 48 -6.40 16.70 -6.95
N SER A 49 -6.14 17.71 -7.79
CA SER A 49 -6.28 17.57 -9.24
C SER A 49 -5.30 16.55 -9.83
N CYS A 50 -4.15 16.37 -9.20
CA CYS A 50 -3.15 15.35 -9.56
C CYS A 50 -3.32 14.05 -8.76
N GLY A 51 -4.37 13.92 -7.97
CA GLY A 51 -4.74 12.69 -7.27
C GLY A 51 -5.52 11.71 -8.14
N VAL A 52 -5.72 10.50 -7.64
CA VAL A 52 -6.53 9.47 -8.29
C VAL A 52 -7.56 8.93 -7.29
N LYS A 53 -8.78 8.67 -7.76
CA LYS A 53 -9.82 8.09 -6.90
C LYS A 53 -9.34 6.77 -6.31
N ARG A 54 -9.46 6.64 -4.98
CA ARG A 54 -9.02 5.44 -4.26
C ARG A 54 -9.67 4.17 -4.81
N SER A 55 -10.97 4.21 -5.13
CA SER A 55 -11.71 3.08 -5.68
C SER A 55 -11.22 2.60 -7.05
N GLN A 56 -10.45 3.41 -7.77
CA GLN A 56 -9.87 3.04 -9.06
C GLN A 56 -8.53 2.32 -8.93
N VAL A 57 -7.86 2.46 -7.79
CA VAL A 57 -6.48 1.96 -7.59
C VAL A 57 -6.34 0.99 -6.41
N LEU A 58 -7.35 0.90 -5.58
CA LEU A 58 -7.42 -0.05 -4.46
C LEU A 58 -8.79 -0.70 -4.41
N SER A 59 -8.82 -2.03 -4.26
CA SER A 59 -10.07 -2.72 -3.92
C SER A 59 -10.53 -2.30 -2.53
N ALA A 60 -11.85 -2.26 -2.32
CA ALA A 60 -12.43 -1.86 -1.04
C ALA A 60 -11.92 -2.70 0.14
N ARG A 61 -11.62 -3.97 -0.11
CA ARG A 61 -11.12 -4.92 0.89
C ARG A 61 -9.78 -5.50 0.46
N ASN A 62 -8.86 -5.63 1.39
CA ASN A 62 -7.61 -6.35 1.17
C ASN A 62 -7.88 -7.85 1.05
N GLN A 63 -7.75 -8.40 -0.15
CA GLN A 63 -8.04 -9.81 -0.45
C GLN A 63 -7.15 -10.80 0.30
N THR A 64 -5.97 -10.37 0.76
CA THR A 64 -5.08 -11.23 1.56
C THR A 64 -5.74 -11.67 2.88
N LEU A 65 -6.68 -10.87 3.40
CA LEU A 65 -7.45 -11.23 4.60
C LEU A 65 -8.25 -12.53 4.44
N ASP A 66 -8.59 -12.94 3.23
CA ASP A 66 -9.33 -14.17 2.97
C ASP A 66 -8.50 -15.44 3.23
N PHE A 67 -7.17 -15.28 3.37
CA PHE A 67 -6.24 -16.41 3.55
C PHE A 67 -5.75 -16.57 5.00
N THR A 68 -6.09 -15.67 5.91
CA THR A 68 -5.58 -15.72 7.29
C THR A 68 -6.03 -16.95 8.06
N ASP A 69 -7.22 -17.47 7.80
CA ASP A 69 -7.70 -18.72 8.41
C ASP A 69 -6.93 -19.95 7.90
N ARG A 70 -6.56 -19.92 6.62
CA ARG A 70 -5.78 -21.00 5.99
C ARG A 70 -4.32 -20.99 6.43
N PHE A 71 -3.78 -19.80 6.75
CA PHE A 71 -2.39 -19.61 7.18
C PHE A 71 -2.36 -18.91 8.55
N PRO A 72 -2.51 -19.67 9.66
CA PRO A 72 -2.66 -19.08 11.00
C PRO A 72 -1.47 -18.23 11.48
N LEU A 73 -0.27 -18.47 10.94
CA LEU A 73 0.92 -17.67 11.25
C LEU A 73 1.05 -16.42 10.38
N MET A 74 0.08 -16.18 9.50
CA MET A 74 0.03 -14.98 8.67
C MET A 74 -0.62 -13.83 9.41
N LYS A 75 0.02 -12.67 9.40
CA LYS A 75 -0.53 -11.37 9.78
C LYS A 75 -0.52 -10.45 8.58
N VAL A 76 -1.56 -9.66 8.43
CA VAL A 76 -1.71 -8.74 7.30
C VAL A 76 -1.39 -7.32 7.75
N LEU A 77 -0.55 -6.66 6.98
CA LEU A 77 -0.22 -5.24 7.14
C LEU A 77 -0.86 -4.46 5.99
N ASP A 78 -1.48 -3.34 6.30
CA ASP A 78 -2.15 -2.50 5.30
C ASP A 78 -1.81 -1.03 5.55
N MET A 79 -0.98 -0.46 4.68
CA MET A 79 -0.57 0.94 4.74
C MET A 79 -1.44 1.85 3.86
N SER A 80 -2.54 1.35 3.32
CA SER A 80 -3.38 2.09 2.37
C SER A 80 -3.90 3.41 2.95
N ASP A 81 -4.30 3.43 4.23
CA ASP A 81 -4.81 4.64 4.89
C ASP A 81 -3.71 5.65 5.22
N ALA A 82 -2.45 5.23 5.24
CA ALA A 82 -1.32 6.13 5.38
C ALA A 82 -0.93 6.80 4.05
N VAL A 83 -1.44 6.29 2.93
CA VAL A 83 -1.09 6.76 1.58
C VAL A 83 -2.26 7.46 0.89
N CYS A 84 -3.47 6.95 1.08
CA CYS A 84 -4.68 7.48 0.48
C CYS A 84 -5.65 7.93 1.55
N ARG A 85 -6.36 9.02 1.29
CA ARG A 85 -7.54 9.40 2.06
C ARG A 85 -8.71 8.48 1.71
N GLU A 86 -9.83 8.65 2.37
CA GLU A 86 -11.00 7.77 2.23
C GLU A 86 -11.44 7.57 0.77
N ASP A 87 -11.44 8.63 -0.03
CA ASP A 87 -11.93 8.63 -1.42
C ASP A 87 -10.88 8.97 -2.45
N LEU A 88 -9.74 9.55 -2.05
CA LEU A 88 -8.74 10.09 -2.96
C LEU A 88 -7.31 9.74 -2.51
N CYS A 89 -6.53 9.20 -3.44
CA CYS A 89 -5.08 9.10 -3.31
C CYS A 89 -4.47 10.39 -3.86
N ARG A 90 -4.09 11.30 -2.97
CA ARG A 90 -3.55 12.62 -3.33
C ARG A 90 -2.12 12.51 -3.86
N ALA A 91 -1.71 13.47 -4.67
CA ALA A 91 -0.34 13.53 -5.16
C ALA A 91 0.66 13.96 -4.09
N VAL A 92 0.21 14.80 -3.18
CA VAL A 92 1.02 15.45 -2.13
C VAL A 92 0.24 15.43 -0.83
N GLU A 93 0.90 15.13 0.27
CA GLU A 93 0.41 15.39 1.63
C GLU A 93 1.37 16.34 2.35
N GLY A 94 0.80 17.42 2.91
CA GLY A 94 1.62 18.55 3.32
C GLY A 94 2.41 19.07 2.12
N ASN A 95 3.70 19.20 2.25
CA ASN A 95 4.60 19.59 1.17
C ASN A 95 5.43 18.42 0.64
N VAL A 96 4.98 17.19 0.84
CA VAL A 96 5.73 15.99 0.47
C VAL A 96 5.04 15.26 -0.66
N LEU A 97 5.76 15.07 -1.77
CA LEU A 97 5.32 14.23 -2.88
C LEU A 97 5.22 12.78 -2.42
N ILE A 98 4.06 12.14 -2.64
CA ILE A 98 3.83 10.78 -2.20
C ILE A 98 4.47 9.77 -3.15
N TYR A 99 4.28 9.95 -4.45
CA TYR A 99 4.69 8.99 -5.47
C TYR A 99 5.89 9.46 -6.27
N HIS A 100 6.92 8.63 -6.33
CA HIS A 100 8.07 8.84 -7.19
C HIS A 100 7.72 8.65 -8.68
N ASP A 101 6.87 7.66 -8.96
CA ASP A 101 6.34 7.36 -10.29
C ASP A 101 4.86 6.92 -10.19
N ALA A 102 4.39 6.01 -11.03
CA ALA A 102 3.00 5.56 -11.02
C ALA A 102 2.67 4.60 -9.87
N HIS A 103 3.65 3.99 -9.21
CA HIS A 103 3.41 2.96 -8.19
C HIS A 103 4.46 2.86 -7.08
N HIS A 104 5.55 3.61 -7.15
CA HIS A 104 6.54 3.67 -6.08
C HIS A 104 6.40 4.96 -5.27
N PHE A 105 6.51 4.83 -3.97
CA PHE A 105 6.51 5.98 -3.07
C PHE A 105 7.84 6.75 -3.12
N SER A 106 7.79 8.05 -2.86
CA SER A 106 9.01 8.82 -2.66
C SER A 106 9.70 8.38 -1.36
N ALA A 107 11.04 8.44 -1.35
CA ALA A 107 11.80 8.11 -0.16
C ALA A 107 11.46 9.02 1.04
N THR A 108 11.17 10.29 0.77
CA THR A 108 10.78 11.24 1.81
C THR A 108 9.44 10.86 2.43
N TYR A 109 8.44 10.53 1.61
CA TYR A 109 7.14 10.11 2.14
C TYR A 109 7.23 8.78 2.90
N MET A 110 8.01 7.83 2.41
CA MET A 110 8.25 6.56 3.12
C MET A 110 8.75 6.77 4.55
N ARG A 111 9.64 7.74 4.76
CA ARG A 111 10.11 8.07 6.13
C ARG A 111 8.98 8.57 7.03
N THR A 112 8.02 9.32 6.49
CA THR A 112 6.87 9.79 7.28
C THR A 112 5.91 8.67 7.68
N MET A 113 5.90 7.57 6.93
CA MET A 113 5.06 6.40 7.22
C MET A 113 5.68 5.44 8.23
N ALA A 114 6.96 5.60 8.57
CA ALA A 114 7.66 4.67 9.46
C ALA A 114 6.99 4.48 10.83
N PRO A 115 6.45 5.51 11.51
CA PRO A 115 5.74 5.32 12.77
C PRO A 115 4.50 4.42 12.65
N GLU A 116 3.71 4.59 11.60
CA GLU A 116 2.53 3.76 11.37
C GLU A 116 2.90 2.31 11.02
N LEU A 117 3.93 2.12 10.21
CA LEU A 117 4.46 0.79 9.94
C LEU A 117 4.95 0.13 11.24
N GLY A 118 5.68 0.86 12.06
CA GLY A 118 6.13 0.39 13.38
C GLY A 118 4.98 -0.02 14.29
N ARG A 119 3.91 0.77 14.32
CA ARG A 119 2.70 0.46 15.08
C ARG A 119 2.06 -0.85 14.61
N GLN A 120 1.88 -1.03 13.30
CA GLN A 120 1.30 -2.25 12.74
C GLN A 120 2.19 -3.47 12.97
N LEU A 121 3.51 -3.33 12.82
CA LEU A 121 4.46 -4.40 13.12
C LEU A 121 4.40 -4.80 14.59
N GLY A 122 4.35 -3.85 15.50
CA GLY A 122 4.23 -4.12 16.94
C GLY A 122 2.95 -4.88 17.27
N GLU A 123 1.81 -4.47 16.72
CA GLU A 123 0.53 -5.16 16.89
C GLU A 123 0.56 -6.59 16.30
N ALA A 124 1.16 -6.76 15.14
CA ALA A 124 1.19 -8.04 14.46
C ALA A 124 2.14 -9.06 15.10
N THR A 125 3.25 -8.59 15.64
CA THR A 125 4.35 -9.47 16.13
C THR A 125 4.44 -9.52 17.65
N GLY A 126 4.00 -8.51 18.35
CA GLY A 126 4.22 -8.38 19.80
C GLY A 126 5.69 -8.12 20.18
N TRP A 127 6.52 -7.63 19.26
CA TRP A 127 7.94 -7.39 19.51
C TRP A 127 8.20 -6.16 20.39
N TRP A 128 7.25 -5.24 20.45
CA TRP A 128 7.29 -4.06 21.34
C TRP A 128 5.89 -3.57 21.72
#